data_38831859d28b1a663990635f60c8b8f3
#
_entry.id   38831859d28b1a663990635f60c8b8f3
#
_cell.length_a   1.000
_cell.length_b   1.000
_cell.length_c   1.000
_cell.angle_alpha   90.00
_cell.angle_beta   90.00
_cell.angle_gamma   90.00
#
_symmetry.space_group_name_H-M   'P 1'
#
loop_
_entity.id
_entity.type
_entity.pdbx_description
1 polymer ?
#
loop_
_entity_poly.entity_id
_entity_poly.type
_entity_poly.pdbx_seq_one_letter_code
_entity_poly.pdbx_strand_id
1 'polypeptide(L)'
;MKRTREKVKEKVMAALELPSAPAEELAAALREVKLHRLYADPDIAGLLRKRDEVRDVRELLDDADIFVALDRSFTDRITAIGARFDSRSDELYHTMLVHEQQLRSTCGLPTYEHFNTSIVVEFLDEGHYKNPLDFGASVDYAMSYFSLTLRSFLEAGERMSVHYDSAKFDAACLHLPLSGEWAIFHERRSIWEHGQARGTRHENVAVFDASGSELLSAFRVSLSRLRGVRQGESFNPMTHPAVAGSTRKLPIDGFRSNDEVKSAYMTTQQFYSEDLREEVRGARLCEWIRAYTVVKEIAKQHIASHPLIGQPATLLLHKTADFFLAEFVAAGIPVKSAGQILRRFTFNASSKDILDAPLIPFNGELVLVPTAAMLIEPAFSLESLLKSIRSGKDEPNHELQFIGPGFEKLTRRVLADAGIVARKVKHKNRDCDVAFVLEDDVLFLCECKGRFQTSDFRSYVELEAELGRDAAQQHRKTCDYFESHLAHVRDRLGLAPTWVPSRVMRVILTSAKLGRVRFNEDFYVIDENMFYAFFARKKLSMRPLSSRRRTFVHDPRLDGPITVDAFIAYMDDPPSISRTRMLLEERELHFELEGRMITFKDVECYGELLKEHKESAVWTFPGTTVHHYS
;
A
#
# COMPACT_ATOMS: atom_id res chain seq x y z
N MET A 1 15.57 -5.77 -18.70
CA MET A 1 16.28 -4.65 -18.07
C MET A 1 17.17 -3.82 -19.02
N LYS A 2 18.15 -4.37 -19.78
CA LYS A 2 19.00 -3.59 -20.73
C LYS A 2 18.19 -2.71 -21.71
N ARG A 3 17.19 -3.27 -22.40
CA ARG A 3 16.37 -2.55 -23.40
C ARG A 3 15.52 -1.40 -22.84
N THR A 4 15.16 -1.45 -21.55
CA THR A 4 14.41 -0.40 -20.86
C THR A 4 15.34 0.74 -20.46
N ARG A 5 16.57 0.41 -20.04
CA ARG A 5 17.61 1.37 -19.68
C ARG A 5 18.04 2.20 -20.90
N GLU A 6 18.20 1.55 -22.07
CA GLU A 6 18.53 2.24 -23.33
C GLU A 6 17.41 3.20 -23.78
N LYS A 7 16.14 2.76 -23.77
CA LYS A 7 15.01 3.64 -24.11
C LYS A 7 14.86 4.84 -23.17
N VAL A 8 15.19 4.65 -21.90
CA VAL A 8 15.18 5.72 -20.90
C VAL A 8 16.36 6.65 -21.14
N LYS A 9 17.55 6.11 -21.44
CA LYS A 9 18.73 6.89 -21.84
C LYS A 9 18.44 7.73 -23.09
N GLU A 10 17.82 7.16 -24.11
CA GLU A 10 17.40 7.85 -25.33
C GLU A 10 16.42 8.99 -25.05
N LYS A 11 15.44 8.81 -24.16
CA LYS A 11 14.49 9.86 -23.77
C LYS A 11 15.16 11.02 -23.04
N VAL A 12 16.08 10.72 -22.12
CA VAL A 12 16.85 11.75 -21.41
C VAL A 12 17.78 12.48 -22.36
N MET A 13 18.45 11.74 -23.24
CA MET A 13 19.31 12.32 -24.28
C MET A 13 18.52 13.25 -25.19
N ALA A 14 17.34 12.82 -25.66
CA ALA A 14 16.48 13.64 -26.51
C ALA A 14 15.98 14.90 -25.78
N ALA A 15 15.64 14.81 -24.48
CA ALA A 15 15.25 15.98 -23.68
C ALA A 15 16.44 16.93 -23.42
N LEU A 16 17.65 16.40 -23.27
CA LEU A 16 18.88 17.19 -23.09
C LEU A 16 19.40 17.84 -24.37
N GLU A 17 19.08 17.25 -25.53
CA GLU A 17 19.49 17.77 -26.86
C GLU A 17 18.58 18.90 -27.36
N LEU A 18 17.42 19.15 -26.73
CA LEU A 18 16.53 20.27 -27.09
C LEU A 18 17.05 21.56 -26.46
N PRO A 19 17.64 22.49 -27.25
CA PRO A 19 18.27 23.71 -26.72
C PRO A 19 17.29 24.71 -26.08
N SER A 20 15.98 24.50 -26.24
CA SER A 20 14.91 25.44 -25.85
C SER A 20 13.87 24.82 -24.90
N ALA A 21 14.10 23.62 -24.34
CA ALA A 21 13.17 23.06 -23.34
C ALA A 21 13.19 23.95 -22.09
N PRO A 22 12.03 24.42 -21.60
CA PRO A 22 11.96 25.12 -20.31
C PRO A 22 12.60 24.29 -19.20
N ALA A 23 13.34 24.94 -18.30
CA ALA A 23 14.05 24.28 -17.21
C ALA A 23 13.12 23.38 -16.37
N GLU A 24 11.86 23.76 -16.19
CA GLU A 24 10.85 22.98 -15.49
C GLU A 24 10.48 21.68 -16.22
N GLU A 25 10.37 21.68 -17.54
CA GLU A 25 10.08 20.46 -18.31
C GLU A 25 11.27 19.50 -18.29
N LEU A 26 12.49 20.01 -18.36
CA LEU A 26 13.70 19.22 -18.24
C LEU A 26 13.82 18.61 -16.83
N ALA A 27 13.59 19.40 -15.79
CA ALA A 27 13.58 18.92 -14.40
C ALA A 27 12.50 17.86 -14.17
N ALA A 28 11.29 18.03 -14.73
CA ALA A 28 10.22 17.03 -14.66
C ALA A 28 10.60 15.74 -15.40
N ALA A 29 11.17 15.82 -16.60
CA ALA A 29 11.64 14.67 -17.37
C ALA A 29 12.76 13.91 -16.66
N LEU A 30 13.70 14.62 -16.05
CA LEU A 30 14.81 14.04 -15.28
C LEU A 30 14.32 13.33 -14.01
N ARG A 31 13.32 13.88 -13.31
CA ARG A 31 12.68 13.24 -12.15
C ARG A 31 11.91 11.98 -12.58
N GLU A 32 11.13 12.05 -13.67
CA GLU A 32 10.38 10.91 -14.21
C GLU A 32 11.28 9.71 -14.54
N VAL A 33 12.51 9.97 -14.93
CA VAL A 33 13.48 8.98 -15.40
C VAL A 33 14.31 8.34 -14.27
N LYS A 34 14.07 8.67 -13.01
CA LYS A 34 14.85 8.22 -11.85
C LYS A 34 16.33 8.64 -11.96
N LEU A 35 16.56 9.92 -11.87
CA LEU A 35 17.85 10.57 -12.07
C LEU A 35 19.02 9.91 -11.33
N HIS A 36 18.83 9.49 -10.07
CA HIS A 36 19.86 8.82 -9.28
C HIS A 36 20.39 7.50 -9.89
N ARG A 37 19.57 6.77 -10.67
CA ARG A 37 20.01 5.55 -11.39
C ARG A 37 20.70 5.86 -12.71
N LEU A 38 20.43 7.03 -13.27
CA LEU A 38 20.99 7.51 -14.54
C LEU A 38 22.25 8.32 -14.31
N TYR A 39 22.35 9.04 -13.20
CA TYR A 39 23.53 9.80 -12.80
C TYR A 39 24.77 8.92 -12.60
N ALA A 40 24.58 7.64 -12.26
CA ALA A 40 25.64 6.64 -12.28
C ALA A 40 26.10 6.23 -13.69
N ASP A 41 25.40 6.70 -14.77
CA ASP A 41 25.81 6.48 -16.16
C ASP A 41 26.73 7.63 -16.58
N PRO A 42 28.04 7.36 -16.91
CA PRO A 42 29.01 8.43 -17.21
C PRO A 42 28.62 9.32 -18.40
N ASP A 43 27.89 8.77 -19.38
CA ASP A 43 27.47 9.53 -20.57
C ASP A 43 26.38 10.54 -20.21
N ILE A 44 25.41 10.12 -19.37
CA ILE A 44 24.34 11.00 -18.90
C ILE A 44 24.91 12.06 -17.96
N ALA A 45 25.77 11.67 -17.03
CA ALA A 45 26.46 12.62 -16.15
C ALA A 45 27.27 13.64 -16.93
N GLY A 46 27.95 13.22 -18.02
CA GLY A 46 28.70 14.09 -18.90
C GLY A 46 27.84 15.11 -19.66
N LEU A 47 26.66 14.70 -20.10
CA LEU A 47 25.70 15.58 -20.80
C LEU A 47 25.02 16.55 -19.84
N LEU A 48 24.63 16.08 -18.66
CA LEU A 48 24.04 16.92 -17.62
C LEU A 48 25.03 18.01 -17.18
N ARG A 49 26.32 17.68 -17.03
CA ARG A 49 27.37 18.66 -16.71
C ARG A 49 27.57 19.72 -17.80
N LYS A 50 27.28 19.41 -19.07
CA LYS A 50 27.34 20.39 -20.17
C LYS A 50 26.17 21.38 -20.15
N ARG A 51 25.11 21.07 -19.38
CA ARG A 51 23.93 21.94 -19.17
C ARG A 51 23.97 22.66 -17.82
N ASP A 52 25.15 22.82 -17.24
CA ASP A 52 25.42 23.51 -15.96
C ASP A 52 24.96 25.00 -15.96
N GLU A 53 24.61 25.53 -17.14
CA GLU A 53 24.08 26.89 -17.34
C GLU A 53 22.65 27.09 -16.82
N VAL A 54 21.90 25.97 -16.61
CA VAL A 54 20.51 26.02 -16.11
C VAL A 54 20.52 25.74 -14.61
N ARG A 55 20.33 26.77 -13.82
CA ARG A 55 20.37 26.72 -12.33
C ARG A 55 19.56 25.56 -11.74
N ASP A 56 18.34 25.32 -12.27
CA ASP A 56 17.45 24.27 -11.77
C ASP A 56 17.97 22.86 -12.04
N VAL A 57 18.72 22.62 -13.12
CA VAL A 57 19.35 21.32 -13.43
C VAL A 57 20.51 21.08 -12.47
N ARG A 58 21.29 22.10 -12.17
CA ARG A 58 22.41 22.00 -11.22
C ARG A 58 21.90 21.69 -9.81
N GLU A 59 20.89 22.42 -9.33
CA GLU A 59 20.27 22.16 -8.02
C GLU A 59 19.74 20.73 -7.94
N LEU A 60 19.10 20.23 -9.02
CA LEU A 60 18.59 18.87 -9.08
C LEU A 60 19.71 17.80 -9.05
N LEU A 61 20.85 18.05 -9.70
CA LEU A 61 22.01 17.16 -9.68
C LEU A 61 22.65 17.12 -8.29
N ASP A 62 22.82 18.28 -7.68
CA ASP A 62 23.34 18.37 -6.33
C ASP A 62 22.41 17.68 -5.31
N ASP A 63 21.07 17.73 -5.50
CA ASP A 63 20.13 16.95 -4.70
C ASP A 63 20.33 15.45 -4.91
N ALA A 64 20.46 15.01 -6.17
CA ALA A 64 20.69 13.62 -6.51
C ALA A 64 21.99 13.08 -5.86
N ASP A 65 23.07 13.89 -5.82
CA ASP A 65 24.33 13.52 -5.18
C ASP A 65 24.15 13.25 -3.69
N ILE A 66 23.34 14.06 -2.98
CA ILE A 66 23.01 13.83 -1.57
C ILE A 66 22.29 12.49 -1.39
N PHE A 67 21.28 12.21 -2.23
CA PHE A 67 20.55 10.93 -2.16
C PHE A 67 21.44 9.72 -2.47
N VAL A 68 22.36 9.84 -3.44
CA VAL A 68 23.32 8.77 -3.74
C VAL A 68 24.31 8.55 -2.59
N ALA A 69 24.80 9.63 -1.98
CA ALA A 69 25.74 9.54 -0.87
C ALA A 69 25.08 8.93 0.38
N LEU A 70 23.83 9.32 0.70
CA LEU A 70 23.06 8.71 1.79
C LEU A 70 22.81 7.22 1.55
N ASP A 71 22.38 6.82 0.34
CA ASP A 71 22.14 5.41 0.00
C ASP A 71 23.40 4.56 0.16
N ARG A 72 24.56 5.11 -0.25
CA ARG A 72 25.87 4.48 -0.03
C ARG A 72 26.20 4.36 1.46
N SER A 73 26.00 5.42 2.24
CA SER A 73 26.24 5.41 3.68
C SER A 73 25.42 4.32 4.38
N PHE A 74 24.13 4.16 4.03
CA PHE A 74 23.31 3.06 4.56
C PHE A 74 23.86 1.69 4.16
N THR A 75 24.25 1.51 2.91
CA THR A 75 24.81 0.25 2.40
C THR A 75 26.12 -0.10 3.13
N ASP A 76 27.00 0.86 3.35
CA ASP A 76 28.27 0.68 4.03
C ASP A 76 28.06 0.30 5.51
N ARG A 77 27.11 0.95 6.19
CA ARG A 77 26.74 0.63 7.58
C ARG A 77 26.13 -0.77 7.71
N ILE A 78 25.26 -1.19 6.80
CA ILE A 78 24.72 -2.56 6.76
C ILE A 78 25.85 -3.56 6.55
N THR A 79 26.76 -3.29 5.63
CA THR A 79 27.93 -4.14 5.38
C THR A 79 28.83 -4.26 6.60
N ALA A 80 29.03 -3.16 7.34
CA ALA A 80 29.80 -3.16 8.58
C ALA A 80 29.15 -4.00 9.70
N ILE A 81 27.82 -4.03 9.78
CA ILE A 81 27.12 -4.96 10.68
C ILE A 81 27.34 -6.40 10.23
N GLY A 82 27.23 -6.68 8.92
CA GLY A 82 27.45 -8.00 8.34
C GLY A 82 28.82 -8.59 8.65
N ALA A 83 29.86 -7.77 8.80
CA ALA A 83 31.20 -8.21 9.17
C ALA A 83 31.30 -8.80 10.60
N ARG A 84 30.27 -8.72 11.42
CA ARG A 84 30.20 -9.32 12.76
C ARG A 84 29.69 -10.76 12.78
N PHE A 85 29.32 -11.30 11.62
CA PHE A 85 28.78 -12.65 11.46
C PHE A 85 29.75 -13.53 10.69
N ASP A 86 29.67 -14.84 10.95
CA ASP A 86 30.53 -15.81 10.27
C ASP A 86 30.15 -16.00 8.79
N SER A 87 28.87 -15.77 8.48
CA SER A 87 28.33 -15.89 7.14
C SER A 87 27.04 -15.05 6.95
N ARG A 88 26.65 -14.86 5.71
CA ARG A 88 25.36 -14.22 5.39
C ARG A 88 24.16 -15.03 5.89
N SER A 89 24.24 -16.36 5.91
CA SER A 89 23.19 -17.21 6.49
C SER A 89 23.07 -17.02 7.99
N ASP A 90 24.18 -16.86 8.69
CA ASP A 90 24.23 -16.61 10.12
C ASP A 90 23.63 -15.24 10.46
N GLU A 91 23.98 -14.21 9.71
CA GLU A 91 23.40 -12.87 9.79
C GLU A 91 21.88 -12.89 9.55
N LEU A 92 21.41 -13.55 8.49
CA LEU A 92 19.99 -13.68 8.16
C LEU A 92 19.22 -14.37 9.29
N TYR A 93 19.75 -15.46 9.84
CA TYR A 93 19.11 -16.20 10.91
C TYR A 93 18.88 -15.32 12.15
N HIS A 94 19.92 -14.64 12.62
CA HIS A 94 19.80 -13.77 13.78
C HIS A 94 18.90 -12.55 13.52
N THR A 95 18.93 -12.02 12.30
CA THR A 95 18.02 -10.95 11.86
C THR A 95 16.56 -11.39 11.89
N MET A 96 16.24 -12.61 11.43
CA MET A 96 14.88 -13.15 11.53
C MET A 96 14.42 -13.32 12.99
N LEU A 97 15.30 -13.76 13.88
CA LEU A 97 15.01 -13.88 15.32
C LEU A 97 14.70 -12.51 15.95
N VAL A 98 15.49 -11.50 15.62
CA VAL A 98 15.29 -10.12 16.12
C VAL A 98 13.95 -9.57 15.65
N HIS A 99 13.60 -9.78 14.38
CA HIS A 99 12.29 -9.35 13.85
C HIS A 99 11.11 -10.08 14.48
N GLU A 100 11.22 -11.38 14.74
CA GLU A 100 10.18 -12.11 15.48
C GLU A 100 9.99 -11.50 16.87
N GLN A 101 11.08 -11.18 17.58
CA GLN A 101 11.02 -10.54 18.90
C GLN A 101 10.38 -9.15 18.83
N GLN A 102 10.74 -8.34 17.85
CA GLN A 102 10.15 -7.03 17.64
C GLN A 102 8.63 -7.14 17.41
N LEU A 103 8.21 -8.04 16.53
CA LEU A 103 6.79 -8.24 16.24
C LEU A 103 6.02 -8.77 17.45
N ARG A 104 6.62 -9.67 18.23
CA ARG A 104 6.03 -10.15 19.48
C ARG A 104 5.81 -9.00 20.46
N SER A 105 6.81 -8.13 20.64
CA SER A 105 6.67 -6.93 21.46
C SER A 105 5.55 -6.03 20.93
N THR A 106 5.53 -5.74 19.64
CA THR A 106 4.47 -4.94 18.98
C THR A 106 3.07 -5.51 19.22
N CYS A 107 2.93 -6.84 19.28
CA CYS A 107 1.66 -7.52 19.51
C CYS A 107 1.33 -7.77 20.98
N GLY A 108 2.16 -7.30 21.92
CA GLY A 108 1.99 -7.59 23.36
C GLY A 108 2.16 -9.06 23.70
N LEU A 109 2.89 -9.82 22.89
CA LEU A 109 3.24 -11.22 23.15
C LEU A 109 4.51 -11.26 24.01
N PRO A 110 4.70 -12.34 24.81
CA PRO A 110 5.92 -12.50 25.59
C PRO A 110 7.18 -12.45 24.71
N THR A 111 8.20 -11.72 25.15
CA THR A 111 9.52 -11.60 24.52
C THR A 111 10.58 -12.31 25.33
N TYR A 112 11.75 -12.56 24.75
CA TYR A 112 12.89 -13.15 25.44
C TYR A 112 13.47 -12.16 26.45
N GLU A 113 13.84 -12.62 27.66
CA GLU A 113 14.26 -11.75 28.79
C GLU A 113 15.45 -10.84 28.51
N HIS A 114 16.33 -11.23 27.58
CA HIS A 114 17.49 -10.43 27.18
C HIS A 114 17.25 -9.55 25.95
N PHE A 115 16.04 -9.52 25.41
CA PHE A 115 15.70 -8.59 24.36
C PHE A 115 15.69 -7.18 24.98
N ASN A 116 16.79 -6.46 24.77
CA ASN A 116 16.94 -5.11 25.27
C ASN A 116 15.99 -4.19 24.49
N THR A 117 14.81 -4.03 25.06
CA THR A 117 13.73 -3.23 24.53
C THR A 117 14.13 -1.76 24.36
N SER A 118 15.14 -1.27 25.07
CA SER A 118 15.59 0.13 24.98
C SER A 118 16.06 0.56 23.58
N ILE A 119 16.45 -0.37 22.71
CA ILE A 119 16.84 -0.05 21.31
C ILE A 119 15.63 0.02 20.38
N VAL A 120 14.51 -0.60 20.75
CA VAL A 120 13.34 -0.80 19.86
C VAL A 120 12.05 -0.21 20.45
N VAL A 121 12.02 0.09 21.73
CA VAL A 121 10.81 0.11 22.56
C VAL A 121 10.33 1.49 22.97
N GLU A 122 11.05 2.55 22.73
CA GLU A 122 10.42 3.87 22.92
C GLU A 122 9.19 4.07 22.03
N PHE A 123 9.05 3.29 20.92
CA PHE A 123 7.81 3.22 20.15
C PHE A 123 6.78 2.24 20.70
N LEU A 124 7.17 1.33 21.58
CA LEU A 124 6.39 0.15 21.94
C LEU A 124 6.13 0.04 23.43
N ASP A 125 6.25 1.15 24.14
CA ASP A 125 6.02 1.13 25.56
C ASP A 125 4.66 0.51 25.88
N GLU A 126 4.72 -0.68 26.50
CA GLU A 126 3.61 -1.42 27.11
C GLU A 126 2.54 -2.05 26.21
N GLY A 127 2.77 -2.31 24.93
CA GLY A 127 1.88 -3.17 24.11
C GLY A 127 0.44 -2.64 23.92
N HIS A 128 0.20 -1.38 24.18
CA HIS A 128 -1.14 -0.82 24.22
C HIS A 128 -1.35 0.30 23.21
N TYR A 129 -1.30 -0.05 21.91
CA TYR A 129 -1.85 0.84 20.92
C TYR A 129 -3.31 1.13 21.23
N LYS A 130 -3.64 2.35 21.62
CA LYS A 130 -5.03 2.77 21.86
C LYS A 130 -5.79 2.86 20.54
N ASN A 131 -5.06 3.06 19.44
CA ASN A 131 -5.62 3.30 18.12
C ASN A 131 -5.16 2.22 17.11
N PRO A 132 -6.08 1.55 16.41
CA PRO A 132 -5.75 0.57 15.36
C PRO A 132 -4.93 1.13 14.20
N LEU A 133 -5.03 2.43 13.92
CA LEU A 133 -4.26 3.05 12.84
C LEU A 133 -2.76 3.08 13.18
N ASP A 134 -2.42 3.36 14.43
CA ASP A 134 -1.04 3.39 14.90
C ASP A 134 -0.44 1.99 14.94
N PHE A 135 -1.20 1.01 15.42
CA PHE A 135 -0.80 -0.41 15.32
C PHE A 135 -0.57 -0.82 13.88
N GLY A 136 -1.50 -0.51 12.97
CA GLY A 136 -1.36 -0.80 11.55
C GLY A 136 -0.14 -0.12 10.92
N ALA A 137 0.15 1.13 11.30
CA ALA A 137 1.33 1.86 10.84
C ALA A 137 2.62 1.20 11.32
N SER A 138 2.70 0.82 12.60
CA SER A 138 3.88 0.16 13.17
C SER A 138 4.16 -1.19 12.52
N VAL A 139 3.12 -1.98 12.24
CA VAL A 139 3.25 -3.25 11.50
C VAL A 139 3.72 -2.99 10.07
N ASP A 140 3.13 -2.04 9.35
CA ASP A 140 3.54 -1.69 7.97
C ASP A 140 5.01 -1.27 7.92
N TYR A 141 5.46 -0.47 8.88
CA TYR A 141 6.88 -0.08 9.00
C TYR A 141 7.76 -1.29 9.27
N ALA A 142 7.45 -2.09 10.30
CA ALA A 142 8.22 -3.29 10.64
C ALA A 142 8.38 -4.23 9.44
N MET A 143 7.29 -4.47 8.69
CA MET A 143 7.33 -5.31 7.50
C MET A 143 8.15 -4.70 6.37
N SER A 144 8.10 -3.38 6.19
CA SER A 144 8.82 -2.70 5.12
C SER A 144 10.35 -2.82 5.29
N TYR A 145 10.86 -2.51 6.48
CA TYR A 145 12.31 -2.60 6.69
C TYR A 145 12.80 -4.04 6.83
N PHE A 146 12.03 -4.95 7.41
CA PHE A 146 12.40 -6.37 7.40
C PHE A 146 12.54 -6.90 5.98
N SER A 147 11.57 -6.60 5.13
CA SER A 147 11.59 -7.04 3.72
C SER A 147 12.74 -6.41 2.92
N LEU A 148 13.11 -5.17 3.24
CA LEU A 148 14.28 -4.53 2.65
C LEU A 148 15.56 -5.27 3.03
N THR A 149 15.71 -5.59 4.32
CA THR A 149 16.84 -6.37 4.84
C THR A 149 16.88 -7.77 4.23
N LEU A 150 15.75 -8.49 4.22
CA LEU A 150 15.66 -9.84 3.62
C LEU A 150 16.12 -9.87 2.17
N ARG A 151 15.73 -8.89 1.35
CA ARG A 151 16.14 -8.84 -0.06
C ARG A 151 17.65 -8.73 -0.22
N SER A 152 18.35 -8.09 0.71
CA SER A 152 19.82 -8.01 0.69
C SER A 152 20.50 -9.37 0.93
N PHE A 153 19.79 -10.33 1.52
CA PHE A 153 20.31 -11.67 1.81
C PHE A 153 19.98 -12.73 0.75
N LEU A 154 19.04 -12.47 -0.15
CA LEU A 154 18.57 -13.50 -1.11
C LEU A 154 19.63 -13.99 -2.11
N GLU A 155 20.72 -13.27 -2.27
CA GLU A 155 21.83 -13.65 -3.13
C GLU A 155 22.87 -14.53 -2.41
N ALA A 156 22.72 -14.76 -1.10
CA ALA A 156 23.63 -15.55 -0.30
C ALA A 156 23.29 -17.05 -0.39
N GLY A 157 23.92 -17.75 -1.32
CA GLY A 157 23.68 -19.17 -1.59
C GLY A 157 24.37 -20.19 -0.68
N GLU A 158 24.96 -19.78 0.45
CA GLU A 158 25.74 -20.66 1.33
C GLU A 158 24.84 -21.43 2.30
N ARG A 159 24.96 -22.76 2.26
CA ARG A 159 24.35 -23.65 3.25
C ARG A 159 25.32 -23.85 4.40
N MET A 160 25.05 -23.22 5.54
CA MET A 160 25.85 -23.41 6.76
C MET A 160 24.95 -23.80 7.93
N SER A 161 25.46 -24.67 8.81
CA SER A 161 24.81 -24.93 10.08
C SER A 161 24.89 -23.65 10.92
N VAL A 162 23.72 -23.14 11.31
CA VAL A 162 23.62 -21.91 12.10
C VAL A 162 23.07 -22.25 13.47
N HIS A 163 23.73 -21.74 14.51
CA HIS A 163 23.31 -21.89 15.90
C HIS A 163 23.08 -20.51 16.51
N TYR A 164 22.16 -20.42 17.44
CA TYR A 164 21.94 -19.20 18.20
C TYR A 164 23.20 -18.80 18.97
N ASP A 165 23.56 -17.53 18.83
CA ASP A 165 24.65 -16.88 19.55
C ASP A 165 24.16 -15.51 20.04
N SER A 166 24.28 -15.22 21.33
CA SER A 166 23.77 -14.00 21.94
C SER A 166 24.48 -12.74 21.43
N ALA A 167 25.81 -12.82 21.21
CA ALA A 167 26.58 -11.67 20.69
C ALA A 167 26.19 -11.33 19.24
N LYS A 168 25.88 -12.35 18.43
CA LYS A 168 25.37 -12.18 17.07
C LYS A 168 23.93 -11.68 17.07
N PHE A 169 23.11 -12.16 18.02
CA PHE A 169 21.76 -11.63 18.21
C PHE A 169 21.80 -10.13 18.52
N ASP A 170 22.66 -9.71 19.45
CA ASP A 170 22.87 -8.28 19.79
C ASP A 170 23.37 -7.49 18.58
N ALA A 171 24.28 -8.08 17.78
CA ALA A 171 24.73 -7.46 16.53
C ALA A 171 23.58 -7.31 15.52
N ALA A 172 22.71 -8.32 15.40
CA ALA A 172 21.56 -8.28 14.51
C ALA A 172 20.51 -7.23 14.93
N CYS A 173 20.41 -6.91 16.24
CA CYS A 173 19.55 -5.83 16.70
C CYS A 173 19.88 -4.48 16.06
N LEU A 174 21.13 -4.25 15.64
CA LEU A 174 21.54 -3.03 14.94
C LEU A 174 20.92 -2.89 13.53
N HIS A 175 20.47 -4.00 12.93
CA HIS A 175 19.76 -3.95 11.64
C HIS A 175 18.40 -3.27 11.75
N LEU A 176 17.70 -3.40 12.86
CA LEU A 176 16.34 -2.84 13.00
C LEU A 176 16.31 -1.33 12.80
N PRO A 177 17.03 -0.53 13.62
CA PRO A 177 17.03 0.92 13.47
C PRO A 177 17.57 1.35 12.10
N LEU A 178 18.68 0.74 11.67
CA LEU A 178 19.32 1.10 10.42
C LEU A 178 18.42 0.82 9.20
N SER A 179 17.74 -0.33 9.18
CA SER A 179 16.80 -0.67 8.13
C SER A 179 15.56 0.23 8.17
N GLY A 180 15.11 0.62 9.36
CA GLY A 180 14.03 1.59 9.55
C GLY A 180 14.39 2.95 8.95
N GLU A 181 15.55 3.50 9.30
CA GLU A 181 16.06 4.75 8.73
C GLU A 181 16.16 4.66 7.18
N TRP A 182 16.72 3.54 6.69
CA TRP A 182 16.89 3.33 5.27
C TRP A 182 15.54 3.24 4.52
N ALA A 183 14.52 2.58 5.08
CA ALA A 183 13.18 2.53 4.50
C ALA A 183 12.53 3.93 4.47
N ILE A 184 12.66 4.69 5.55
CA ILE A 184 12.20 6.08 5.64
C ILE A 184 12.92 6.94 4.58
N PHE A 185 14.21 6.82 4.46
CA PHE A 185 15.01 7.52 3.44
C PHE A 185 14.54 7.17 2.02
N HIS A 186 14.28 5.91 1.71
CA HIS A 186 13.77 5.50 0.39
C HIS A 186 12.41 6.13 0.07
N GLU A 187 11.54 6.26 1.05
CA GLU A 187 10.25 6.94 0.85
C GLU A 187 10.46 8.42 0.55
N ARG A 188 11.35 9.13 1.29
CA ARG A 188 11.68 10.55 1.06
C ARG A 188 12.31 10.78 -0.30
N ARG A 189 13.20 9.89 -0.69
CA ARG A 189 13.74 9.89 -2.05
C ARG A 189 12.62 9.76 -3.09
N SER A 190 11.65 8.87 -2.87
CA SER A 190 10.51 8.73 -3.79
C SER A 190 9.67 10.02 -3.87
N ILE A 191 9.45 10.71 -2.75
CA ILE A 191 8.74 12.01 -2.71
C ILE A 191 9.49 13.05 -3.53
N TRP A 192 10.80 13.13 -3.38
CA TRP A 192 11.66 14.04 -4.18
C TRP A 192 11.67 13.66 -5.67
N GLU A 193 11.81 12.39 -6.01
CA GLU A 193 11.78 11.87 -7.40
C GLU A 193 10.50 12.28 -8.15
N HIS A 194 9.39 12.44 -7.42
CA HIS A 194 8.11 12.88 -8.00
C HIS A 194 7.87 14.41 -7.88
N GLY A 195 8.91 15.17 -7.56
CA GLY A 195 8.87 16.63 -7.55
C GLY A 195 8.06 17.26 -6.42
N GLN A 196 7.77 16.51 -5.35
CA GLN A 196 6.99 17.01 -4.23
C GLN A 196 7.86 17.60 -3.10
N ALA A 197 9.18 17.43 -3.16
CA ALA A 197 10.14 18.08 -2.27
C ALA A 197 11.15 18.91 -3.09
N ARG A 198 11.54 20.06 -2.55
CA ARG A 198 12.60 20.92 -3.11
C ARG A 198 13.73 21.05 -2.09
N GLY A 199 14.97 20.87 -2.57
CA GLY A 199 16.16 21.05 -1.74
C GLY A 199 16.52 22.54 -1.63
N THR A 200 16.80 22.98 -0.39
CA THR A 200 17.46 24.26 -0.10
C THR A 200 18.74 23.98 0.68
N ARG A 201 19.80 24.77 0.47
CA ARG A 201 21.12 24.53 1.07
C ARG A 201 21.65 25.77 1.75
N HIS A 202 22.15 25.59 2.97
CA HIS A 202 22.85 26.60 3.74
C HIS A 202 24.07 25.96 4.40
N GLU A 203 25.28 26.30 3.95
CA GLU A 203 26.54 25.79 4.50
C GLU A 203 26.55 24.25 4.66
N ASN A 204 26.40 23.77 5.90
CA ASN A 204 26.43 22.36 6.26
C ASN A 204 25.03 21.73 6.43
N VAL A 205 23.97 22.41 5.98
CA VAL A 205 22.59 21.93 6.10
C VAL A 205 21.93 21.89 4.73
N ALA A 206 21.34 20.76 4.38
CA ALA A 206 20.44 20.63 3.24
C ALA A 206 19.03 20.30 3.76
N VAL A 207 18.03 21.06 3.33
CA VAL A 207 16.63 20.88 3.72
C VAL A 207 15.81 20.52 2.50
N PHE A 208 15.13 19.39 2.54
CA PHE A 208 14.15 18.95 1.55
C PHE A 208 12.75 19.10 2.13
N ASP A 209 12.00 20.08 1.63
CA ASP A 209 10.68 20.42 2.15
C ASP A 209 9.58 19.94 1.22
N ALA A 210 8.71 19.08 1.75
CA ALA A 210 7.50 18.57 1.12
C ALA A 210 6.23 18.81 1.98
N SER A 211 6.34 19.57 3.08
CA SER A 211 5.23 19.78 4.03
C SER A 211 4.02 20.45 3.37
N GLY A 212 4.25 21.33 2.39
CA GLY A 212 3.20 22.00 1.60
C GLY A 212 2.64 21.18 0.43
N SER A 213 3.07 19.90 0.24
CA SER A 213 2.58 19.08 -0.86
C SER A 213 1.18 18.54 -0.62
N GLU A 214 0.19 19.05 -1.38
CA GLU A 214 -1.18 18.52 -1.35
C GLU A 214 -1.26 17.06 -1.82
N LEU A 215 -0.41 16.65 -2.76
CA LEU A 215 -0.35 15.28 -3.24
C LEU A 215 0.20 14.32 -2.18
N LEU A 216 1.21 14.75 -1.42
CA LEU A 216 1.74 13.98 -0.30
C LEU A 216 0.71 13.87 0.82
N SER A 217 0.06 14.97 1.19
CA SER A 217 -1.04 15.00 2.16
C SER A 217 -2.16 14.04 1.77
N ALA A 218 -2.57 14.05 0.49
CA ALA A 218 -3.58 13.13 -0.03
C ALA A 218 -3.11 11.67 0.04
N PHE A 219 -1.85 11.37 -0.27
CA PHE A 219 -1.29 10.02 -0.12
C PHE A 219 -1.35 9.55 1.34
N ARG A 220 -0.93 10.38 2.31
CA ARG A 220 -0.96 10.04 3.74
C ARG A 220 -2.39 9.75 4.22
N VAL A 221 -3.34 10.58 3.82
CA VAL A 221 -4.77 10.34 4.10
C VAL A 221 -5.26 9.03 3.48
N SER A 222 -4.93 8.78 2.21
CA SER A 222 -5.27 7.52 1.52
C SER A 222 -4.74 6.30 2.26
N LEU A 223 -3.46 6.32 2.64
CA LEU A 223 -2.80 5.22 3.36
C LEU A 223 -3.42 4.98 4.74
N SER A 224 -3.71 6.05 5.48
CA SER A 224 -4.38 5.97 6.78
C SER A 224 -5.80 5.40 6.64
N ARG A 225 -6.57 5.83 5.65
CA ARG A 225 -7.90 5.27 5.33
C ARG A 225 -7.83 3.78 4.97
N LEU A 226 -6.81 3.37 4.21
CA LEU A 226 -6.59 1.97 3.88
C LEU A 226 -6.30 1.13 5.14
N ARG A 227 -5.45 1.63 6.05
CA ARG A 227 -5.20 1.01 7.36
C ARG A 227 -6.48 0.86 8.17
N GLY A 228 -7.31 1.90 8.22
CA GLY A 228 -8.62 1.85 8.87
C GLY A 228 -9.53 0.77 8.29
N VAL A 229 -9.57 0.59 6.97
CA VAL A 229 -10.33 -0.50 6.33
C VAL A 229 -9.81 -1.87 6.75
N ARG A 230 -8.49 -2.08 6.74
CA ARG A 230 -7.85 -3.33 7.18
C ARG A 230 -8.22 -3.68 8.62
N GLN A 231 -8.28 -2.69 9.50
CA GLN A 231 -8.67 -2.86 10.89
C GLN A 231 -10.19 -2.93 11.12
N GLY A 232 -10.98 -2.77 10.06
CA GLY A 232 -12.45 -2.81 10.14
C GLY A 232 -13.07 -1.57 10.77
N GLU A 233 -12.36 -0.45 10.78
CA GLU A 233 -12.77 0.78 11.48
C GLU A 233 -13.40 1.84 10.59
N SER A 234 -13.01 1.89 9.33
CA SER A 234 -13.58 2.89 8.43
C SER A 234 -14.84 2.36 7.76
N PHE A 235 -15.46 3.24 7.01
CA PHE A 235 -16.56 2.93 6.11
C PHE A 235 -16.21 1.69 5.29
N ASN A 236 -16.69 0.54 5.75
CA ASN A 236 -16.42 -0.70 5.10
C ASN A 236 -17.64 -1.08 4.27
N PRO A 237 -17.59 -1.07 2.92
CA PRO A 237 -18.67 -1.57 2.10
C PRO A 237 -19.04 -3.01 2.45
N MET A 238 -18.12 -3.74 3.13
CA MET A 238 -18.33 -5.10 3.61
C MET A 238 -19.50 -5.27 4.57
N THR A 239 -19.96 -4.22 5.23
CA THR A 239 -21.18 -4.28 6.05
C THR A 239 -22.44 -4.14 5.21
N HIS A 240 -22.31 -3.98 3.87
CA HIS A 240 -23.48 -3.86 3.00
C HIS A 240 -24.14 -5.23 2.78
N PRO A 241 -25.47 -5.35 2.97
CA PRO A 241 -26.18 -6.64 2.86
C PRO A 241 -26.00 -7.34 1.51
N ALA A 242 -25.90 -6.57 0.43
CA ALA A 242 -25.68 -7.09 -0.92
C ALA A 242 -24.42 -7.94 -1.06
N VAL A 243 -23.46 -7.67 -0.20
CA VAL A 243 -22.18 -8.35 -0.19
C VAL A 243 -22.15 -9.51 0.78
N ALA A 244 -22.78 -9.38 1.95
CA ALA A 244 -22.82 -10.43 2.96
C ALA A 244 -23.41 -11.76 2.45
N GLY A 245 -24.18 -11.75 1.36
CA GLY A 245 -24.73 -12.95 0.73
C GLY A 245 -23.76 -13.71 -0.17
N SER A 246 -22.67 -13.07 -0.65
CA SER A 246 -21.79 -13.66 -1.67
C SER A 246 -20.89 -14.77 -1.13
N THR A 247 -20.48 -14.72 0.13
CA THR A 247 -19.62 -15.74 0.76
C THR A 247 -20.29 -17.11 0.97
N ARG A 248 -21.62 -17.21 0.80
CA ARG A 248 -22.37 -18.48 0.98
C ARG A 248 -22.10 -19.52 -0.11
N LYS A 249 -21.47 -19.14 -1.21
CA LYS A 249 -21.24 -19.97 -2.39
C LYS A 249 -19.76 -20.32 -2.60
N LEU A 250 -18.98 -20.46 -1.53
CA LEU A 250 -17.58 -20.84 -1.69
C LEU A 250 -17.47 -22.25 -2.28
N PRO A 251 -16.57 -22.43 -3.27
CA PRO A 251 -16.40 -23.70 -3.97
C PRO A 251 -15.55 -24.73 -3.19
N ILE A 252 -15.18 -24.43 -1.94
CA ILE A 252 -14.46 -25.31 -1.04
C ILE A 252 -15.42 -25.74 0.08
N ASP A 253 -15.43 -27.03 0.41
CA ASP A 253 -16.28 -27.56 1.47
C ASP A 253 -15.94 -26.95 2.83
N GLY A 254 -16.86 -26.15 3.33
CA GLY A 254 -16.78 -25.53 4.65
C GLY A 254 -15.64 -24.50 4.82
N PHE A 255 -15.67 -23.82 5.95
CA PHE A 255 -14.60 -22.94 6.41
C PHE A 255 -13.82 -23.63 7.53
N ARG A 256 -12.51 -23.45 7.58
CA ARG A 256 -11.66 -24.00 8.66
C ARG A 256 -11.75 -23.18 9.94
N SER A 257 -11.95 -21.88 9.81
CA SER A 257 -11.95 -20.95 10.95
C SER A 257 -12.79 -19.71 10.66
N ASN A 258 -13.11 -18.95 11.72
CA ASN A 258 -13.74 -17.65 11.60
C ASN A 258 -12.83 -16.63 10.86
N ASP A 259 -11.52 -16.77 10.97
CA ASP A 259 -10.56 -15.95 10.24
C ASP A 259 -10.68 -16.19 8.72
N GLU A 260 -10.88 -17.44 8.30
CA GLU A 260 -11.12 -17.76 6.89
C GLU A 260 -12.44 -17.17 6.39
N VAL A 261 -13.51 -17.26 7.17
CA VAL A 261 -14.81 -16.63 6.84
C VAL A 261 -14.64 -15.13 6.64
N LYS A 262 -13.99 -14.45 7.59
CA LYS A 262 -13.70 -13.02 7.50
C LYS A 262 -12.89 -12.70 6.24
N SER A 263 -11.82 -13.45 6.00
CA SER A 263 -10.91 -13.26 4.88
C SER A 263 -11.59 -13.50 3.53
N ALA A 264 -12.41 -14.56 3.44
CA ALA A 264 -13.21 -14.83 2.25
C ALA A 264 -14.18 -13.68 1.94
N TYR A 265 -14.84 -13.18 2.96
CA TYR A 265 -15.72 -12.04 2.86
C TYR A 265 -14.97 -10.77 2.40
N MET A 266 -13.82 -10.47 2.99
CA MET A 266 -12.99 -9.34 2.58
C MET A 266 -12.51 -9.46 1.14
N THR A 267 -12.17 -10.68 0.72
CA THR A 267 -11.70 -10.93 -0.65
C THR A 267 -12.80 -10.76 -1.69
N THR A 268 -14.06 -11.13 -1.39
CA THR A 268 -15.16 -10.84 -2.31
C THR A 268 -15.33 -9.34 -2.56
N GLN A 269 -14.99 -8.50 -1.57
CA GLN A 269 -15.02 -7.05 -1.71
C GLN A 269 -13.84 -6.52 -2.49
N GLN A 270 -12.65 -6.95 -2.10
CA GLN A 270 -11.38 -6.48 -2.66
C GLN A 270 -11.26 -6.83 -4.15
N PHE A 271 -11.76 -8.00 -4.53
CA PHE A 271 -11.69 -8.51 -5.91
C PHE A 271 -13.02 -8.44 -6.65
N TYR A 272 -14.09 -7.96 -6.02
CA TYR A 272 -15.44 -7.89 -6.63
C TYR A 272 -15.91 -9.23 -7.20
N SER A 273 -15.43 -10.32 -6.62
CA SER A 273 -15.81 -11.68 -6.96
C SER A 273 -17.04 -12.10 -6.16
N GLU A 274 -18.03 -12.77 -6.79
CA GLU A 274 -19.25 -13.15 -6.09
C GLU A 274 -19.06 -14.39 -5.20
N ASP A 275 -18.17 -15.31 -5.62
CA ASP A 275 -18.01 -16.60 -4.98
C ASP A 275 -16.55 -17.12 -4.94
N LEU A 276 -15.60 -16.27 -5.30
CA LEU A 276 -14.16 -16.55 -5.25
C LEU A 276 -13.71 -17.72 -6.15
N ARG A 277 -14.45 -18.04 -7.22
CA ARG A 277 -14.07 -19.10 -8.18
C ARG A 277 -13.05 -18.67 -9.21
N GLU A 278 -12.87 -17.39 -9.39
CA GLU A 278 -11.92 -16.87 -10.36
C GLU A 278 -10.53 -17.45 -10.10
N GLU A 279 -9.97 -18.02 -11.17
CA GLU A 279 -8.61 -18.56 -11.14
C GLU A 279 -7.62 -17.46 -11.47
N VAL A 280 -6.64 -17.31 -10.60
CA VAL A 280 -5.55 -16.34 -10.74
C VAL A 280 -4.25 -17.04 -10.44
N ARG A 281 -3.31 -17.01 -11.40
CA ARG A 281 -1.98 -17.64 -11.25
C ARG A 281 -2.05 -19.12 -10.90
N GLY A 282 -3.01 -19.83 -11.46
CA GLY A 282 -3.14 -21.28 -11.37
C GLY A 282 -3.78 -21.79 -10.08
N ALA A 283 -4.44 -20.89 -9.31
CA ALA A 283 -5.25 -21.25 -8.17
C ALA A 283 -6.47 -20.32 -8.08
N ARG A 284 -7.58 -20.81 -7.54
CA ARG A 284 -8.78 -20.01 -7.30
C ARG A 284 -8.57 -19.06 -6.12
N LEU A 285 -9.27 -17.92 -6.11
CA LEU A 285 -9.18 -16.94 -5.02
C LEU A 285 -9.46 -17.58 -3.64
N CYS A 286 -10.44 -18.49 -3.55
CA CYS A 286 -10.74 -19.23 -2.33
C CYS A 286 -9.58 -20.15 -1.89
N GLU A 287 -8.82 -20.71 -2.82
CA GLU A 287 -7.65 -21.57 -2.52
C GLU A 287 -6.48 -20.74 -1.98
N TRP A 288 -6.25 -19.55 -2.52
CA TRP A 288 -5.28 -18.59 -1.99
C TRP A 288 -5.58 -18.20 -0.55
N ILE A 289 -6.84 -17.85 -0.26
CA ILE A 289 -7.27 -17.46 1.09
C ILE A 289 -7.08 -18.62 2.06
N ARG A 290 -7.48 -19.81 1.65
CA ARG A 290 -7.30 -21.02 2.48
C ARG A 290 -5.83 -21.25 2.80
N ALA A 291 -4.93 -21.10 1.83
CA ALA A 291 -3.51 -21.28 2.05
C ALA A 291 -2.95 -20.26 3.07
N TYR A 292 -3.31 -18.97 2.95
CA TYR A 292 -2.93 -17.99 3.97
C TYR A 292 -3.49 -18.34 5.36
N THR A 293 -4.73 -18.83 5.43
CA THR A 293 -5.33 -19.25 6.69
C THR A 293 -4.58 -20.44 7.30
N VAL A 294 -4.17 -21.42 6.48
CA VAL A 294 -3.35 -22.55 6.92
C VAL A 294 -2.01 -22.07 7.50
N VAL A 295 -1.32 -21.16 6.81
CA VAL A 295 -0.06 -20.58 7.31
C VAL A 295 -0.27 -19.88 8.66
N LYS A 296 -1.37 -19.11 8.82
CA LYS A 296 -1.73 -18.49 10.10
C LYS A 296 -2.01 -19.52 11.21
N GLU A 297 -2.72 -20.59 10.90
CA GLU A 297 -3.02 -21.66 11.86
C GLU A 297 -1.74 -22.37 12.33
N ILE A 298 -0.83 -22.69 11.40
CA ILE A 298 0.48 -23.27 11.71
C ILE A 298 1.27 -22.32 12.63
N ALA A 299 1.30 -21.03 12.32
CA ALA A 299 1.97 -20.03 13.15
C ALA A 299 1.38 -19.93 14.56
N LYS A 300 0.05 -19.88 14.69
CA LYS A 300 -0.64 -19.86 15.99
C LYS A 300 -0.32 -21.11 16.83
N GLN A 301 -0.33 -22.30 16.20
CA GLN A 301 0.01 -23.55 16.86
C GLN A 301 1.48 -23.56 17.32
N HIS A 302 2.38 -23.06 16.49
CA HIS A 302 3.80 -22.95 16.84
C HIS A 302 4.00 -22.06 18.06
N ILE A 303 3.43 -20.84 18.07
CA ILE A 303 3.53 -19.91 19.20
C ILE A 303 2.94 -20.53 20.47
N ALA A 304 1.80 -21.21 20.38
CA ALA A 304 1.15 -21.85 21.52
C ALA A 304 1.97 -23.01 22.09
N SER A 305 2.66 -23.79 21.25
CA SER A 305 3.45 -24.95 21.64
C SER A 305 4.89 -24.62 22.09
N HIS A 306 5.37 -23.41 21.79
CA HIS A 306 6.69 -22.93 22.17
C HIS A 306 6.57 -21.65 23.01
N PRO A 307 6.06 -21.76 24.25
CA PRO A 307 6.13 -20.64 25.17
C PRO A 307 7.61 -20.32 25.40
N LEU A 308 7.95 -19.06 25.60
CA LEU A 308 9.30 -18.50 25.72
C LEU A 308 10.09 -19.02 26.93
N ILE A 309 10.27 -20.31 27.05
CA ILE A 309 11.06 -20.89 28.10
C ILE A 309 12.37 -21.40 27.46
N GLY A 310 13.39 -20.54 27.43
CA GLY A 310 14.77 -20.97 27.44
C GLY A 310 15.56 -20.98 26.14
N GLN A 311 15.01 -20.92 24.92
CA GLN A 311 15.83 -20.93 23.70
C GLN A 311 15.25 -20.08 22.57
N PRO A 312 15.93 -18.96 22.16
CA PRO A 312 15.50 -18.13 21.02
C PRO A 312 15.39 -18.90 19.70
N ALA A 313 16.15 -19.97 19.52
CA ALA A 313 16.12 -20.79 18.30
C ALA A 313 14.73 -21.37 18.00
N THR A 314 13.88 -21.57 19.00
CA THR A 314 12.53 -22.12 18.83
C THR A 314 11.49 -21.07 18.41
N LEU A 315 11.86 -19.81 18.29
CA LEU A 315 10.95 -18.74 17.90
C LEU A 315 10.58 -18.80 16.42
N LEU A 316 11.47 -19.29 15.58
CA LEU A 316 11.22 -19.47 14.15
C LEU A 316 10.74 -20.89 13.85
N LEU A 317 9.83 -21.02 12.91
CA LEU A 317 9.38 -22.32 12.44
C LEU A 317 10.14 -22.72 11.18
N HIS A 318 10.96 -23.77 11.28
CA HIS A 318 11.68 -24.36 10.17
C HIS A 318 10.97 -25.62 9.68
N LYS A 319 10.60 -25.69 8.41
CA LYS A 319 9.95 -26.83 7.77
C LYS A 319 10.38 -26.99 6.32
N THR A 320 10.28 -28.20 5.82
CA THR A 320 10.50 -28.46 4.39
C THR A 320 9.38 -27.91 3.51
N ALA A 321 9.63 -27.72 2.24
CA ALA A 321 8.60 -27.35 1.27
C ALA A 321 7.48 -28.40 1.20
N ASP A 322 7.82 -29.70 1.32
CA ASP A 322 6.87 -30.82 1.32
C ASP A 322 5.91 -30.76 2.51
N PHE A 323 6.36 -30.26 3.68
CA PHE A 323 5.48 -30.06 4.83
C PHE A 323 4.37 -29.08 4.50
N PHE A 324 4.70 -27.88 3.98
CA PHE A 324 3.69 -26.88 3.61
C PHE A 324 2.78 -27.35 2.49
N LEU A 325 3.33 -28.07 1.49
CA LEU A 325 2.54 -28.66 0.43
C LEU A 325 1.52 -29.67 0.99
N ALA A 326 1.95 -30.54 1.90
CA ALA A 326 1.07 -31.51 2.55
C ALA A 326 -0.04 -30.84 3.36
N GLU A 327 0.28 -29.79 4.12
CA GLU A 327 -0.70 -29.01 4.90
C GLU A 327 -1.74 -28.34 4.01
N PHE A 328 -1.33 -27.76 2.86
CA PHE A 328 -2.25 -27.16 1.90
C PHE A 328 -3.18 -28.20 1.29
N VAL A 329 -2.64 -29.36 0.91
CA VAL A 329 -3.44 -30.48 0.35
C VAL A 329 -4.39 -31.04 1.40
N ALA A 330 -3.94 -31.24 2.64
CA ALA A 330 -4.78 -31.68 3.76
C ALA A 330 -5.91 -30.68 4.09
N ALA A 331 -5.70 -29.41 3.76
CA ALA A 331 -6.71 -28.37 3.86
C ALA A 331 -7.72 -28.38 2.69
N GLY A 332 -7.63 -29.31 1.74
CA GLY A 332 -8.53 -29.43 0.59
C GLY A 332 -8.13 -28.60 -0.62
N ILE A 333 -6.92 -28.07 -0.66
CA ILE A 333 -6.40 -27.38 -1.86
C ILE A 333 -5.88 -28.43 -2.84
N PRO A 334 -6.28 -28.43 -4.13
CA PRO A 334 -5.76 -29.36 -5.13
C PRO A 334 -4.23 -29.30 -5.24
N VAL A 335 -3.57 -30.44 -5.40
CA VAL A 335 -2.10 -30.55 -5.43
C VAL A 335 -1.44 -29.57 -6.40
N LYS A 336 -2.04 -29.41 -7.59
CA LYS A 336 -1.55 -28.47 -8.61
C LYS A 336 -1.60 -27.01 -8.11
N SER A 337 -2.73 -26.58 -7.55
CA SER A 337 -2.90 -25.25 -6.97
C SER A 337 -1.98 -25.04 -5.78
N ALA A 338 -1.88 -26.04 -4.88
CA ALA A 338 -1.01 -26.00 -3.71
C ALA A 338 0.46 -25.77 -4.10
N GLY A 339 0.94 -26.46 -5.15
CA GLY A 339 2.30 -26.25 -5.67
C GLY A 339 2.52 -24.85 -6.27
N GLN A 340 1.51 -24.28 -6.93
CA GLN A 340 1.57 -22.90 -7.45
C GLN A 340 1.61 -21.88 -6.29
N ILE A 341 0.74 -22.07 -5.30
CA ILE A 341 0.65 -21.21 -4.11
C ILE A 341 1.99 -21.26 -3.34
N LEU A 342 2.51 -22.46 -3.05
CA LEU A 342 3.77 -22.62 -2.33
C LEU A 342 4.92 -21.86 -3.01
N ARG A 343 5.01 -21.94 -4.33
CA ARG A 343 6.02 -21.21 -5.11
C ARG A 343 5.91 -19.69 -4.95
N ARG A 344 4.70 -19.16 -4.88
CA ARG A 344 4.44 -17.71 -4.74
C ARG A 344 4.55 -17.25 -3.30
N PHE A 345 4.27 -18.11 -2.33
CA PHE A 345 4.48 -17.83 -0.91
C PHE A 345 5.96 -17.88 -0.52
N THR A 346 6.82 -18.44 -1.35
CA THR A 346 8.26 -18.42 -1.14
C THR A 346 8.82 -17.03 -1.47
N PHE A 347 9.39 -16.38 -0.45
CA PHE A 347 9.95 -15.03 -0.54
C PHE A 347 11.09 -14.98 -1.55
N ASN A 348 11.13 -13.94 -2.38
CA ASN A 348 12.13 -13.72 -3.41
C ASN A 348 12.34 -12.23 -3.68
N ALA A 349 13.29 -11.88 -4.56
CA ALA A 349 13.65 -10.50 -4.87
C ALA A 349 12.47 -9.62 -5.39
N SER A 350 11.42 -10.24 -5.94
CA SER A 350 10.22 -9.53 -6.40
C SER A 350 9.13 -9.41 -5.34
N SER A 351 9.24 -10.14 -4.22
CA SER A 351 8.27 -10.08 -3.12
C SER A 351 8.29 -8.70 -2.48
N LYS A 352 7.11 -8.15 -2.19
CA LYS A 352 7.01 -6.85 -1.52
C LYS A 352 7.41 -7.00 -0.05
N ASP A 353 6.76 -7.90 0.67
CA ASP A 353 7.03 -8.19 2.08
C ASP A 353 6.66 -9.64 2.45
N ILE A 354 6.92 -10.01 3.70
CA ILE A 354 6.62 -11.36 4.20
C ILE A 354 5.15 -11.57 4.57
N LEU A 355 4.30 -10.54 4.51
CA LEU A 355 2.85 -10.74 4.63
C LEU A 355 2.29 -11.30 3.31
N ASP A 356 2.92 -10.94 2.18
CA ASP A 356 2.53 -11.43 0.86
C ASP A 356 3.13 -12.80 0.57
N ALA A 357 4.43 -12.97 0.87
CA ALA A 357 5.20 -14.18 0.64
C ALA A 357 5.87 -14.64 1.95
N PRO A 358 5.13 -15.37 2.82
CA PRO A 358 5.52 -15.60 4.21
C PRO A 358 6.61 -16.64 4.44
N LEU A 359 7.02 -17.40 3.41
CA LEU A 359 7.95 -18.51 3.52
C LEU A 359 9.33 -18.10 3.03
N ILE A 360 10.27 -17.91 3.95
CA ILE A 360 11.64 -17.44 3.67
C ILE A 360 12.52 -18.64 3.35
N PRO A 361 13.15 -18.73 2.16
CA PRO A 361 14.08 -19.81 1.87
C PRO A 361 15.34 -19.68 2.72
N PHE A 362 15.69 -20.75 3.42
CA PHE A 362 16.85 -20.79 4.29
C PHE A 362 17.43 -22.21 4.40
N ASN A 363 18.69 -22.42 4.05
CA ASN A 363 19.42 -23.69 4.16
C ASN A 363 18.69 -24.92 3.57
N GLY A 364 17.90 -24.73 2.50
CA GLY A 364 17.15 -25.80 1.86
C GLY A 364 15.79 -26.11 2.50
N GLU A 365 15.44 -25.40 3.53
CA GLU A 365 14.13 -25.37 4.17
C GLU A 365 13.40 -24.07 3.91
N LEU A 366 12.18 -23.95 4.41
CA LEU A 366 11.38 -22.74 4.46
C LEU A 366 11.19 -22.33 5.92
N VAL A 367 11.52 -21.08 6.20
CA VAL A 367 11.36 -20.48 7.52
C VAL A 367 10.13 -19.61 7.53
N LEU A 368 9.31 -19.77 8.57
CA LEU A 368 8.21 -18.89 8.88
C LEU A 368 8.58 -18.04 10.10
N VAL A 369 8.33 -16.75 10.04
CA VAL A 369 8.33 -15.81 11.17
C VAL A 369 6.93 -15.81 11.76
N PRO A 370 6.67 -16.52 12.89
CA PRO A 370 5.30 -16.87 13.28
C PRO A 370 4.42 -15.67 13.60
N THR A 371 4.95 -14.63 14.27
CA THR A 371 4.18 -13.43 14.60
C THR A 371 3.81 -12.65 13.34
N ALA A 372 4.73 -12.55 12.37
CA ALA A 372 4.41 -11.95 11.07
C ALA A 372 3.27 -12.71 10.36
N ALA A 373 3.34 -14.04 10.36
CA ALA A 373 2.31 -14.87 9.75
C ALA A 373 0.92 -14.70 10.41
N MET A 374 0.87 -14.48 11.73
CA MET A 374 -0.39 -14.17 12.42
C MET A 374 -1.00 -12.83 11.97
N LEU A 375 -0.17 -11.85 11.59
CA LEU A 375 -0.60 -10.53 11.14
C LEU A 375 -1.07 -10.50 9.68
N ILE A 376 -0.94 -11.60 8.94
CA ILE A 376 -1.43 -11.71 7.56
C ILE A 376 -2.93 -11.42 7.50
N GLU A 377 -3.31 -10.47 6.68
CA GLU A 377 -4.69 -10.22 6.27
C GLU A 377 -4.88 -10.74 4.83
N PRO A 378 -5.39 -11.96 4.63
CA PRO A 378 -5.31 -12.70 3.36
C PRO A 378 -5.79 -11.92 2.13
N ALA A 379 -6.85 -11.13 2.25
CA ALA A 379 -7.38 -10.35 1.13
C ALA A 379 -6.38 -9.30 0.63
N PHE A 380 -5.75 -8.58 1.54
CA PHE A 380 -4.78 -7.52 1.21
C PHE A 380 -3.43 -8.09 0.82
N SER A 381 -2.99 -9.16 1.50
CA SER A 381 -1.77 -9.87 1.14
C SER A 381 -1.87 -10.49 -0.26
N LEU A 382 -3.01 -11.07 -0.61
CA LEU A 382 -3.25 -11.60 -1.96
C LEU A 382 -3.25 -10.47 -3.00
N GLU A 383 -3.91 -9.35 -2.75
CA GLU A 383 -3.89 -8.20 -3.65
C GLU A 383 -2.46 -7.71 -3.90
N SER A 384 -1.69 -7.54 -2.82
CA SER A 384 -0.30 -7.09 -2.89
C SER A 384 0.59 -8.10 -3.65
N LEU A 385 0.43 -9.40 -3.37
CA LEU A 385 1.11 -10.47 -4.10
C LEU A 385 0.81 -10.41 -5.60
N LEU A 386 -0.45 -10.31 -5.99
CA LEU A 386 -0.87 -10.25 -7.38
C LEU A 386 -0.38 -8.97 -8.08
N LYS A 387 -0.31 -7.86 -7.37
CA LYS A 387 0.27 -6.60 -7.87
C LYS A 387 1.77 -6.74 -8.15
N SER A 388 2.52 -7.42 -7.27
CA SER A 388 3.97 -7.67 -7.46
C SER A 388 4.26 -8.52 -8.70
N ILE A 389 3.43 -9.52 -8.96
CA ILE A 389 3.53 -10.40 -10.12
C ILE A 389 3.19 -9.65 -11.43
N ARG A 390 2.27 -8.69 -11.38
CA ARG A 390 1.86 -7.88 -12.54
C ARG A 390 2.99 -7.05 -13.14
N SER A 391 4.00 -6.72 -12.37
CA SER A 391 5.15 -5.94 -12.83
C SER A 391 6.08 -6.72 -13.77
N GLY A 392 5.91 -8.03 -13.92
CA GLY A 392 6.66 -8.87 -14.87
C GLY A 392 6.15 -8.68 -16.31
N LYS A 393 7.06 -8.41 -17.26
CA LYS A 393 6.74 -8.08 -18.67
C LYS A 393 6.13 -9.22 -19.51
N ASP A 394 6.08 -10.45 -19.00
CA ASP A 394 5.92 -11.64 -19.83
C ASP A 394 4.54 -12.34 -19.70
N GLU A 395 3.61 -11.84 -18.89
CA GLU A 395 2.29 -12.47 -18.77
C GLU A 395 1.14 -11.47 -18.94
N PRO A 396 0.20 -11.74 -19.85
CA PRO A 396 -0.91 -10.84 -20.12
C PRO A 396 -1.88 -10.73 -18.93
N ASN A 397 -2.35 -9.51 -18.66
CA ASN A 397 -3.27 -9.15 -17.58
C ASN A 397 -4.70 -9.76 -17.67
N HIS A 398 -4.89 -10.81 -18.47
CA HIS A 398 -6.24 -11.35 -18.74
C HIS A 398 -6.90 -11.95 -17.50
N GLU A 399 -6.11 -12.45 -16.54
CA GLU A 399 -6.64 -13.15 -15.36
C GLU A 399 -7.39 -12.27 -14.35
N LEU A 400 -7.20 -10.95 -14.39
CA LEU A 400 -7.86 -10.01 -13.46
C LEU A 400 -8.96 -9.17 -14.13
N GLN A 401 -9.37 -9.53 -15.33
CA GLN A 401 -10.40 -8.79 -16.08
C GLN A 401 -11.78 -8.81 -15.42
N PHE A 402 -12.04 -9.75 -14.52
CA PHE A 402 -13.31 -9.83 -13.79
C PHE A 402 -13.51 -8.69 -12.77
N ILE A 403 -12.42 -8.03 -12.31
CA ILE A 403 -12.48 -6.96 -11.29
C ILE A 403 -13.34 -5.79 -11.77
N GLY A 404 -13.11 -5.30 -12.99
CA GLY A 404 -13.88 -4.18 -13.54
C GLY A 404 -15.39 -4.45 -13.62
N PRO A 405 -15.83 -5.50 -14.32
CA PRO A 405 -17.25 -5.90 -14.39
C PRO A 405 -17.89 -6.18 -13.03
N GLY A 406 -17.13 -6.79 -12.10
CA GLY A 406 -17.57 -7.03 -10.72
C GLY A 406 -17.83 -5.73 -9.97
N PHE A 407 -16.91 -4.76 -10.08
CA PHE A 407 -17.04 -3.44 -9.48
C PHE A 407 -18.26 -2.68 -10.04
N GLU A 408 -18.44 -2.65 -11.36
CA GLU A 408 -19.62 -2.07 -11.99
C GLU A 408 -20.91 -2.70 -11.46
N LYS A 409 -20.94 -4.04 -11.34
CA LYS A 409 -22.10 -4.78 -10.87
C LYS A 409 -22.42 -4.44 -9.42
N LEU A 410 -21.42 -4.38 -8.55
CA LEU A 410 -21.60 -3.99 -7.16
C LEU A 410 -22.12 -2.55 -7.04
N THR A 411 -21.56 -1.61 -7.81
CA THR A 411 -22.00 -0.21 -7.82
C THR A 411 -23.49 -0.11 -8.17
N ARG A 412 -23.93 -0.81 -9.23
CA ARG A 412 -25.36 -0.85 -9.61
C ARG A 412 -26.23 -1.48 -8.53
N ARG A 413 -25.73 -2.49 -7.80
CA ARG A 413 -26.46 -3.13 -6.70
C ARG A 413 -26.64 -2.18 -5.52
N VAL A 414 -25.59 -1.44 -5.13
CA VAL A 414 -25.67 -0.43 -4.05
C VAL A 414 -26.73 0.62 -4.36
N LEU A 415 -26.79 1.08 -5.61
CA LEU A 415 -27.82 2.03 -6.06
C LEU A 415 -29.23 1.40 -6.04
N ALA A 416 -29.36 0.16 -6.50
CA ALA A 416 -30.64 -0.56 -6.49
C ALA A 416 -31.16 -0.79 -5.06
N ASP A 417 -30.27 -1.08 -4.09
CA ASP A 417 -30.64 -1.22 -2.68
C ASP A 417 -31.06 0.12 -2.06
N ALA A 418 -30.63 1.23 -2.65
CA ALA A 418 -31.09 2.59 -2.32
C ALA A 418 -32.37 2.99 -3.08
N GLY A 419 -32.98 2.06 -3.84
CA GLY A 419 -34.18 2.32 -4.64
C GLY A 419 -33.94 3.04 -5.98
N ILE A 420 -32.67 3.16 -6.40
CA ILE A 420 -32.28 3.90 -7.60
C ILE A 420 -32.08 2.93 -8.78
N VAL A 421 -32.76 3.17 -9.90
CA VAL A 421 -32.59 2.40 -11.13
C VAL A 421 -31.29 2.79 -11.81
N ALA A 422 -30.30 1.92 -11.77
CA ALA A 422 -29.00 2.12 -12.39
C ALA A 422 -28.72 1.06 -13.47
N ARG A 423 -28.19 1.46 -14.63
CA ARG A 423 -27.92 0.57 -15.77
C ARG A 423 -26.59 0.89 -16.43
N LYS A 424 -25.97 -0.14 -17.04
CA LYS A 424 -24.92 0.06 -18.03
C LYS A 424 -25.56 0.50 -19.35
N VAL A 425 -25.07 1.60 -19.93
CA VAL A 425 -25.54 2.11 -21.21
C VAL A 425 -24.43 1.88 -22.25
N LYS A 426 -24.77 1.15 -23.31
CA LYS A 426 -23.83 0.84 -24.38
C LYS A 426 -24.43 1.17 -25.74
N HIS A 427 -23.68 1.88 -26.56
CA HIS A 427 -24.02 2.15 -27.95
C HIS A 427 -22.78 2.22 -28.82
N LYS A 428 -22.74 1.45 -29.91
CA LYS A 428 -21.54 1.29 -30.77
C LYS A 428 -20.33 0.86 -29.94
N ASN A 429 -19.25 1.62 -30.03
CA ASN A 429 -17.98 1.41 -29.30
C ASN A 429 -17.84 2.31 -28.06
N ARG A 430 -18.95 2.85 -27.55
CA ARG A 430 -19.01 3.64 -26.33
C ARG A 430 -19.85 2.94 -25.30
N ASP A 431 -19.39 2.92 -24.06
CA ASP A 431 -20.15 2.44 -22.92
C ASP A 431 -19.94 3.36 -21.71
N CYS A 432 -21.03 3.54 -20.97
CA CYS A 432 -21.05 4.14 -19.65
C CYS A 432 -21.36 3.01 -18.66
N ASP A 433 -20.50 2.80 -17.71
CA ASP A 433 -20.56 1.64 -16.82
C ASP A 433 -21.78 1.68 -15.90
N VAL A 434 -22.12 2.87 -15.40
CA VAL A 434 -23.28 3.09 -14.54
C VAL A 434 -23.93 4.43 -14.87
N ALA A 435 -25.16 4.37 -15.38
CA ALA A 435 -26.01 5.55 -15.57
C ALA A 435 -27.24 5.44 -14.68
N PHE A 436 -27.65 6.54 -14.04
CA PHE A 436 -28.87 6.64 -13.23
C PHE A 436 -29.37 8.09 -13.15
N VAL A 437 -30.58 8.27 -12.65
CA VAL A 437 -31.22 9.59 -12.49
C VAL A 437 -31.56 9.80 -11.02
N LEU A 438 -31.32 10.99 -10.52
CA LEU A 438 -31.79 11.48 -9.23
C LEU A 438 -32.75 12.66 -9.43
N GLU A 439 -33.70 12.81 -8.50
CA GLU A 439 -34.67 13.93 -8.47
C GLU A 439 -35.42 14.09 -9.81
N ASP A 440 -35.63 12.96 -10.51
CA ASP A 440 -36.33 12.84 -11.80
C ASP A 440 -35.67 13.55 -13.00
N ASP A 441 -34.68 14.42 -12.81
CA ASP A 441 -34.14 15.25 -13.87
C ASP A 441 -32.60 15.38 -13.90
N VAL A 442 -31.85 14.89 -12.91
CA VAL A 442 -30.39 14.94 -12.92
C VAL A 442 -29.80 13.60 -13.32
N LEU A 443 -29.15 13.56 -14.48
CA LEU A 443 -28.48 12.39 -15.02
C LEU A 443 -27.07 12.22 -14.43
N PHE A 444 -26.78 11.05 -13.86
CA PHE A 444 -25.44 10.65 -13.49
C PHE A 444 -24.88 9.70 -14.53
N LEU A 445 -23.67 10.02 -15.03
CA LEU A 445 -22.87 9.16 -15.88
C LEU A 445 -21.57 8.81 -15.15
N CYS A 446 -21.40 7.54 -14.82
CA CYS A 446 -20.27 7.07 -14.03
C CYS A 446 -19.38 6.11 -14.83
N GLU A 447 -18.07 6.33 -14.77
CA GLU A 447 -17.02 5.41 -15.21
C GLU A 447 -16.45 4.69 -14.00
N CYS A 448 -16.38 3.36 -14.02
CA CYS A 448 -15.88 2.55 -12.93
C CYS A 448 -14.45 2.05 -13.22
N LYS A 449 -13.48 2.47 -12.41
CA LYS A 449 -12.07 2.06 -12.54
C LYS A 449 -11.69 1.12 -11.39
N GLY A 450 -11.76 -0.21 -11.64
CA GLY A 450 -11.23 -1.21 -10.70
C GLY A 450 -9.71 -1.10 -10.63
N ARG A 451 -9.18 -0.62 -9.50
CA ARG A 451 -7.74 -0.43 -9.26
C ARG A 451 -7.33 -1.05 -7.94
N PHE A 452 -6.12 -1.59 -7.89
CA PHE A 452 -5.52 -2.06 -6.66
C PHE A 452 -5.17 -0.90 -5.72
N GLN A 453 -5.20 -1.20 -4.41
CA GLN A 453 -4.83 -0.23 -3.39
C GLN A 453 -3.37 0.21 -3.54
N THR A 454 -3.11 1.50 -3.36
CA THR A 454 -1.75 2.04 -3.37
C THR A 454 -1.17 2.01 -1.97
N SER A 455 0.04 1.49 -1.83
CA SER A 455 0.74 1.37 -0.54
C SER A 455 2.07 2.13 -0.50
N ASP A 456 2.42 2.78 -1.59
CA ASP A 456 3.62 3.60 -1.72
C ASP A 456 3.30 4.88 -2.51
N PHE A 457 4.10 5.93 -2.27
CA PHE A 457 3.86 7.26 -2.84
C PHE A 457 3.87 7.25 -4.36
N ARG A 458 4.80 6.53 -4.97
CA ARG A 458 4.90 6.43 -6.44
C ARG A 458 3.61 5.86 -7.06
N SER A 459 3.13 4.74 -6.53
CA SER A 459 1.90 4.10 -7.04
C SER A 459 0.70 5.03 -6.88
N TYR A 460 0.67 5.85 -5.81
CA TYR A 460 -0.38 6.84 -5.60
C TYR A 460 -0.32 7.97 -6.63
N VAL A 461 0.86 8.49 -6.93
CA VAL A 461 1.06 9.52 -7.97
C VAL A 461 0.64 9.00 -9.35
N GLU A 462 1.03 7.77 -9.69
CA GLU A 462 0.64 7.11 -10.95
C GLU A 462 -0.89 6.95 -11.05
N LEU A 463 -1.56 6.54 -9.97
CA LEU A 463 -3.02 6.44 -9.88
C LEU A 463 -3.70 7.80 -10.08
N GLU A 464 -3.25 8.82 -9.35
CA GLU A 464 -3.78 10.19 -9.43
C GLU A 464 -3.65 10.76 -10.86
N ALA A 465 -2.52 10.51 -11.51
CA ALA A 465 -2.30 10.93 -12.89
C ALA A 465 -3.21 10.19 -13.87
N GLU A 466 -3.36 8.87 -13.71
CA GLU A 466 -4.25 8.06 -14.54
C GLU A 466 -5.70 8.53 -14.41
N LEU A 467 -6.21 8.67 -13.19
CA LEU A 467 -7.60 9.07 -12.94
C LEU A 467 -7.88 10.49 -13.41
N GLY A 468 -6.95 11.43 -13.16
CA GLY A 468 -7.16 12.86 -13.45
C GLY A 468 -6.90 13.25 -14.89
N ARG A 469 -6.18 12.46 -15.68
CA ARG A 469 -5.85 12.75 -17.07
C ARG A 469 -6.47 11.73 -18.03
N ASP A 470 -6.04 10.48 -17.94
CA ASP A 470 -6.35 9.50 -18.97
C ASP A 470 -7.81 9.01 -18.87
N ALA A 471 -8.24 8.63 -17.65
CA ALA A 471 -9.62 8.22 -17.40
C ALA A 471 -10.58 9.40 -17.59
N ALA A 472 -10.19 10.60 -17.16
CA ALA A 472 -10.97 11.81 -17.32
C ALA A 472 -11.21 12.16 -18.80
N GLN A 473 -10.16 12.12 -19.62
CA GLN A 473 -10.30 12.37 -21.05
C GLN A 473 -11.20 11.33 -21.76
N GLN A 474 -11.06 10.04 -21.39
CA GLN A 474 -11.88 8.97 -21.91
C GLN A 474 -13.34 9.18 -21.50
N HIS A 475 -13.57 9.45 -20.22
CA HIS A 475 -14.91 9.61 -19.66
C HIS A 475 -15.62 10.85 -20.24
N ARG A 476 -14.92 11.97 -20.41
CA ARG A 476 -15.47 13.17 -21.08
C ARG A 476 -16.03 12.82 -22.45
N LYS A 477 -15.25 12.14 -23.30
CA LYS A 477 -15.69 11.73 -24.65
C LYS A 477 -16.93 10.80 -24.60
N THR A 478 -17.05 9.98 -23.56
CA THR A 478 -18.20 9.09 -23.36
C THR A 478 -19.43 9.87 -22.92
N CYS A 479 -19.27 10.80 -21.98
CA CYS A 479 -20.35 11.67 -21.51
C CYS A 479 -20.90 12.55 -22.64
N ASP A 480 -20.04 13.27 -23.36
CA ASP A 480 -20.43 14.14 -24.50
C ASP A 480 -21.20 13.33 -25.56
N TYR A 481 -20.76 12.08 -25.78
CA TYR A 481 -21.47 11.20 -26.71
C TYR A 481 -22.88 10.86 -26.22
N PHE A 482 -23.07 10.45 -24.97
CA PHE A 482 -24.40 10.07 -24.45
C PHE A 482 -25.30 11.28 -24.23
N GLU A 483 -24.77 12.45 -23.91
CA GLU A 483 -25.51 13.70 -23.87
C GLU A 483 -26.07 14.08 -25.27
N SER A 484 -25.30 13.82 -26.33
CA SER A 484 -25.76 14.00 -27.72
C SER A 484 -26.70 12.87 -28.22
N HIS A 485 -26.74 11.74 -27.51
CA HIS A 485 -27.47 10.55 -27.89
C HIS A 485 -28.41 10.06 -26.78
N LEU A 486 -29.15 10.97 -26.15
CA LEU A 486 -30.02 10.72 -25.00
C LEU A 486 -31.07 9.62 -25.23
N ALA A 487 -31.46 9.35 -26.48
CA ALA A 487 -32.42 8.28 -26.78
C ALA A 487 -31.96 6.93 -26.23
N HIS A 488 -30.67 6.58 -26.31
CA HIS A 488 -30.14 5.33 -25.78
C HIS A 488 -30.12 5.30 -24.25
N VAL A 489 -29.88 6.45 -23.60
CA VAL A 489 -29.94 6.58 -22.14
C VAL A 489 -31.38 6.39 -21.67
N ARG A 490 -32.34 7.08 -22.30
CA ARG A 490 -33.77 6.99 -21.99
C ARG A 490 -34.30 5.56 -22.12
N ASP A 491 -34.04 4.93 -23.26
CA ASP A 491 -34.44 3.54 -23.51
C ASP A 491 -33.86 2.60 -22.41
N ARG A 492 -32.61 2.73 -22.12
CA ARG A 492 -31.92 1.86 -21.14
C ARG A 492 -32.38 2.05 -19.71
N LEU A 493 -32.70 3.29 -19.32
CA LEU A 493 -33.18 3.63 -17.97
C LEU A 493 -34.72 3.55 -17.86
N GLY A 494 -35.45 3.31 -18.95
CA GLY A 494 -36.92 3.27 -18.98
C GLY A 494 -37.56 4.66 -18.77
N LEU A 495 -36.91 5.72 -19.25
CA LEU A 495 -37.38 7.10 -19.13
C LEU A 495 -38.34 7.48 -20.30
N ALA A 496 -39.17 8.48 -20.09
CA ALA A 496 -40.06 8.99 -21.12
C ALA A 496 -39.29 9.43 -22.38
N PRO A 497 -39.84 9.23 -23.61
CA PRO A 497 -39.16 9.64 -24.83
C PRO A 497 -38.81 11.13 -24.92
N THR A 498 -39.56 11.98 -24.21
CA THR A 498 -39.39 13.43 -24.15
C THR A 498 -38.50 13.87 -22.98
N TRP A 499 -38.09 12.96 -22.11
CA TRP A 499 -37.25 13.31 -20.94
C TRP A 499 -35.92 13.90 -21.38
N VAL A 500 -35.50 15.00 -20.74
CA VAL A 500 -34.21 15.68 -20.94
C VAL A 500 -33.65 16.01 -19.56
N PRO A 501 -32.39 15.72 -19.26
CA PRO A 501 -31.80 16.09 -17.99
C PRO A 501 -31.68 17.61 -17.86
N SER A 502 -32.00 18.13 -16.69
CA SER A 502 -31.70 19.54 -16.34
C SER A 502 -30.19 19.74 -16.11
N ARG A 503 -29.53 18.66 -15.62
CA ARG A 503 -28.09 18.63 -15.34
C ARG A 503 -27.52 17.24 -15.56
N VAL A 504 -26.25 17.19 -16.02
CA VAL A 504 -25.49 15.94 -16.09
C VAL A 504 -24.35 15.99 -15.07
N MET A 505 -24.29 14.98 -14.20
CA MET A 505 -23.22 14.76 -13.22
C MET A 505 -22.28 13.70 -13.78
N ARG A 506 -21.03 14.05 -13.95
CA ARG A 506 -19.99 13.17 -14.50
C ARG A 506 -19.11 12.68 -13.36
N VAL A 507 -19.00 11.36 -13.20
CA VAL A 507 -18.30 10.75 -12.05
C VAL A 507 -17.32 9.69 -12.51
N ILE A 508 -16.09 9.76 -12.04
CA ILE A 508 -15.12 8.67 -12.13
C ILE A 508 -15.03 8.04 -10.75
N LEU A 509 -15.42 6.77 -10.68
CA LEU A 509 -15.44 6.00 -9.45
C LEU A 509 -14.28 5.00 -9.45
N THR A 510 -13.43 5.02 -8.43
CA THR A 510 -12.32 4.06 -8.29
C THR A 510 -12.47 3.19 -7.05
N SER A 511 -11.98 1.95 -7.14
CA SER A 511 -11.89 1.04 -6.00
C SER A 511 -10.71 1.35 -5.07
N ALA A 512 -9.68 2.01 -5.58
CA ALA A 512 -8.55 2.45 -4.74
C ALA A 512 -8.96 3.62 -3.83
N LYS A 513 -8.50 3.59 -2.59
CA LYS A 513 -8.78 4.68 -1.63
C LYS A 513 -8.05 5.95 -2.05
N LEU A 514 -8.78 7.06 -2.03
CA LEU A 514 -8.24 8.39 -2.33
C LEU A 514 -8.07 9.19 -1.03
N GLY A 515 -7.10 10.11 -1.00
CA GLY A 515 -6.89 11.02 0.11
C GLY A 515 -7.54 12.39 -0.09
N ARG A 516 -8.17 12.58 -1.24
CA ARG A 516 -8.92 13.79 -1.59
C ARG A 516 -9.97 13.46 -2.63
N VAL A 517 -11.03 14.25 -2.66
CA VAL A 517 -11.91 14.33 -3.81
C VAL A 517 -11.29 15.29 -4.82
N ARG A 518 -11.37 14.96 -6.08
CA ARG A 518 -11.04 15.90 -7.16
C ARG A 518 -12.31 16.28 -7.89
N PHE A 519 -12.56 17.56 -7.95
CA PHE A 519 -13.48 18.14 -8.90
C PHE A 519 -12.66 18.82 -10.00
N ASN A 520 -12.71 18.29 -11.20
CA ASN A 520 -11.97 18.82 -12.33
C ASN A 520 -12.97 19.34 -13.36
N GLU A 521 -13.12 20.66 -13.40
CA GLU A 521 -13.97 21.42 -14.32
C GLU A 521 -15.42 20.93 -14.40
N ASP A 522 -15.65 19.64 -14.73
CA ASP A 522 -16.96 19.07 -15.02
C ASP A 522 -17.22 17.67 -14.47
N PHE A 523 -16.28 17.06 -13.73
CA PHE A 523 -16.50 15.72 -13.14
C PHE A 523 -15.84 15.53 -11.78
N TYR A 524 -16.47 14.66 -10.97
CA TYR A 524 -15.96 14.19 -9.70
C TYR A 524 -15.09 12.94 -9.90
N VAL A 525 -13.91 12.91 -9.27
CA VAL A 525 -13.09 11.69 -9.10
C VAL A 525 -13.16 11.30 -7.63
N ILE A 526 -13.80 10.18 -7.34
CA ILE A 526 -14.12 9.72 -5.98
C ILE A 526 -13.85 8.22 -5.84
N ASP A 527 -13.67 7.77 -4.61
CA ASP A 527 -13.56 6.34 -4.36
C ASP A 527 -14.90 5.69 -3.96
N GLU A 528 -14.93 4.37 -4.04
CA GLU A 528 -16.10 3.56 -3.74
C GLU A 528 -16.63 3.77 -2.32
N ASN A 529 -15.73 3.94 -1.33
CA ASN A 529 -16.14 4.08 0.06
C ASN A 529 -16.97 5.34 0.27
N MET A 530 -16.58 6.45 -0.37
CA MET A 530 -17.33 7.70 -0.32
C MET A 530 -18.69 7.53 -1.01
N PHE A 531 -18.68 6.98 -2.22
CA PHE A 531 -19.89 6.78 -3.01
C PHE A 531 -20.88 5.85 -2.30
N TYR A 532 -20.40 4.67 -1.88
CA TYR A 532 -21.27 3.69 -1.24
C TYR A 532 -21.77 4.15 0.13
N ALA A 533 -20.94 4.88 0.88
CA ALA A 533 -21.32 5.45 2.15
C ALA A 533 -22.51 6.41 1.99
N PHE A 534 -22.46 7.26 0.99
CA PHE A 534 -23.53 8.20 0.72
C PHE A 534 -24.83 7.48 0.33
N PHE A 535 -24.81 6.63 -0.69
CA PHE A 535 -26.02 5.96 -1.17
C PHE A 535 -26.57 4.91 -0.19
N ALA A 536 -25.72 4.23 0.55
CA ALA A 536 -26.15 3.29 1.60
C ALA A 536 -26.49 3.97 2.94
N ARG A 537 -26.44 5.31 3.03
CA ARG A 537 -26.67 6.10 4.27
C ARG A 537 -25.87 5.60 5.47
N LYS A 538 -24.62 5.22 5.23
CA LYS A 538 -23.76 4.65 6.27
C LYS A 538 -22.97 5.71 7.00
N LYS A 539 -23.14 5.71 8.31
CA LYS A 539 -22.38 6.58 9.22
C LYS A 539 -20.96 6.05 9.37
N LEU A 540 -19.98 6.95 9.35
CA LEU A 540 -18.62 6.64 9.70
C LEU A 540 -18.57 6.11 11.13
N SER A 541 -17.91 4.99 11.35
CA SER A 541 -17.72 4.42 12.69
C SER A 541 -16.24 4.30 13.02
N MET A 542 -15.90 4.56 14.26
CA MET A 542 -14.55 4.37 14.83
C MET A 542 -14.65 3.42 16.01
N ARG A 543 -13.66 2.57 16.16
CA ARG A 543 -13.58 1.62 17.29
C ARG A 543 -12.16 1.61 17.84
N PRO A 544 -11.95 2.03 19.11
CA PRO A 544 -10.67 1.86 19.79
C PRO A 544 -10.29 0.38 19.92
N LEU A 545 -8.99 0.04 19.84
CA LEU A 545 -8.51 -1.34 20.02
C LEU A 545 -8.91 -1.91 21.38
N SER A 546 -8.89 -1.07 22.40
CA SER A 546 -9.24 -1.41 23.79
C SER A 546 -10.74 -1.61 24.04
N SER A 547 -11.61 -1.32 23.07
CA SER A 547 -13.06 -1.33 23.25
C SER A 547 -13.78 -2.09 22.15
N ARG A 548 -14.82 -2.85 22.53
CA ARG A 548 -15.79 -3.41 21.57
C ARG A 548 -16.85 -2.41 21.13
N ARG A 549 -16.92 -1.24 21.77
CA ARG A 549 -17.90 -0.20 21.43
C ARG A 549 -17.43 0.59 20.22
N ARG A 550 -18.33 0.78 19.25
CA ARG A 550 -18.11 1.65 18.09
C ARG A 550 -18.69 3.02 18.39
N THR A 551 -17.94 4.05 18.11
CA THR A 551 -18.44 5.43 18.07
C THR A 551 -18.85 5.75 16.64
N PHE A 552 -20.09 6.21 16.46
CA PHE A 552 -20.57 6.62 15.14
C PHE A 552 -20.49 8.13 15.03
N VAL A 553 -20.06 8.58 13.87
CA VAL A 553 -20.06 9.98 13.52
C VAL A 553 -21.41 10.32 12.92
N HIS A 554 -22.12 11.24 13.53
CA HIS A 554 -23.32 11.79 12.95
C HIS A 554 -22.95 12.75 11.80
N ASP A 555 -23.55 12.51 10.63
CA ASP A 555 -23.44 13.39 9.47
C ASP A 555 -24.86 13.73 9.01
N PRO A 556 -25.32 14.97 9.16
CA PRO A 556 -26.67 15.38 8.80
C PRO A 556 -26.97 15.23 7.30
N ARG A 557 -25.94 15.22 6.45
CA ARG A 557 -26.09 14.99 5.00
C ARG A 557 -26.53 13.57 4.66
N LEU A 558 -26.40 12.65 5.62
CA LEU A 558 -26.88 11.26 5.49
C LEU A 558 -28.28 11.08 6.11
N ASP A 559 -28.87 12.11 6.71
CA ASP A 559 -30.24 12.08 7.19
C ASP A 559 -31.19 12.55 6.06
N GLY A 560 -32.40 12.02 6.01
CA GLY A 560 -33.38 12.40 5.00
C GLY A 560 -33.19 11.76 3.60
N PRO A 561 -33.81 12.30 2.55
CA PRO A 561 -33.79 11.74 1.21
C PRO A 561 -32.43 11.87 0.52
N ILE A 562 -32.20 11.02 -0.48
CA ILE A 562 -31.02 11.11 -1.34
C ILE A 562 -31.28 12.20 -2.38
N THR A 563 -30.58 13.33 -2.28
CA THR A 563 -30.69 14.47 -3.19
C THR A 563 -29.35 14.79 -3.84
N VAL A 564 -29.38 15.51 -4.96
CA VAL A 564 -28.18 15.96 -5.67
C VAL A 564 -27.38 16.94 -4.81
N ASP A 565 -28.04 17.87 -4.13
CA ASP A 565 -27.38 18.84 -3.27
C ASP A 565 -26.71 18.17 -2.06
N ALA A 566 -27.38 17.17 -1.46
CA ALA A 566 -26.77 16.38 -0.39
C ALA A 566 -25.57 15.57 -0.89
N PHE A 567 -25.63 15.03 -2.13
CA PHE A 567 -24.49 14.35 -2.75
C PHE A 567 -23.31 15.30 -2.94
N ILE A 568 -23.54 16.46 -3.54
CA ILE A 568 -22.49 17.46 -3.76
C ILE A 568 -21.87 17.89 -2.43
N ALA A 569 -22.69 18.30 -1.46
CA ALA A 569 -22.22 18.72 -0.14
C ALA A 569 -21.43 17.62 0.58
N TYR A 570 -21.80 16.33 0.38
CA TYR A 570 -21.07 15.22 0.96
C TYR A 570 -19.75 14.97 0.23
N MET A 571 -19.70 15.10 -1.11
CA MET A 571 -18.48 14.91 -1.89
C MET A 571 -17.50 16.08 -1.75
N ASP A 572 -17.97 17.27 -1.48
CA ASP A 572 -17.10 18.44 -1.21
C ASP A 572 -16.31 18.28 0.09
N ASP A 573 -16.88 17.60 1.10
CA ASP A 573 -16.23 17.33 2.38
C ASP A 573 -16.58 15.94 2.92
N PRO A 574 -16.07 14.85 2.34
CA PRO A 574 -16.36 13.50 2.81
C PRO A 574 -15.78 13.25 4.22
N PRO A 575 -16.57 12.80 5.20
CA PRO A 575 -16.10 12.62 6.58
C PRO A 575 -14.89 11.70 6.72
N SER A 576 -14.78 10.71 5.84
CA SER A 576 -13.66 9.78 5.84
C SER A 576 -12.33 10.42 5.40
N ILE A 577 -12.38 11.51 4.65
CA ILE A 577 -11.20 12.29 4.24
C ILE A 577 -10.93 13.38 5.27
N SER A 578 -11.91 14.25 5.53
CA SER A 578 -11.72 15.43 6.38
C SER A 578 -11.23 15.07 7.78
N ARG A 579 -11.78 14.02 8.39
CA ARG A 579 -11.31 13.54 9.70
C ARG A 579 -9.91 12.96 9.68
N THR A 580 -9.59 12.17 8.66
CA THR A 580 -8.23 11.64 8.53
C THR A 580 -7.23 12.77 8.27
N ARG A 581 -7.64 13.79 7.52
CA ARG A 581 -6.82 14.98 7.26
C ARG A 581 -6.50 15.78 8.53
N MET A 582 -7.40 15.79 9.52
CA MET A 582 -7.13 16.42 10.83
C MET A 582 -6.03 15.72 11.63
N LEU A 583 -5.64 14.49 11.25
CA LEU A 583 -4.54 13.74 11.85
C LEU A 583 -3.18 14.02 11.18
N LEU A 584 -3.17 14.85 10.12
CA LEU A 584 -1.91 15.23 9.47
C LEU A 584 -1.15 16.22 10.34
N GLU A 585 0.12 15.91 10.54
CA GLU A 585 1.05 16.79 11.24
C GLU A 585 2.36 16.88 10.47
N GLU A 586 2.98 18.05 10.55
CA GLU A 586 4.33 18.26 10.02
C GLU A 586 5.33 17.47 10.85
N ARG A 587 6.34 16.95 10.16
CA ARG A 587 7.42 16.16 10.74
C ARG A 587 8.74 16.57 10.12
N GLU A 588 9.77 16.64 10.94
CA GLU A 588 11.15 16.80 10.50
C GLU A 588 11.95 15.52 10.82
N LEU A 589 12.73 15.09 9.84
CA LEU A 589 13.65 13.96 9.95
C LEU A 589 15.05 14.41 9.58
N HIS A 590 16.02 14.02 10.40
CA HIS A 590 17.40 14.43 10.23
C HIS A 590 18.30 13.23 9.96
N PHE A 591 19.18 13.35 8.97
CA PHE A 591 20.22 12.38 8.66
C PHE A 591 21.55 13.11 8.68
N GLU A 592 22.57 12.47 9.23
CA GLU A 592 23.95 12.97 9.17
C GLU A 592 24.70 12.32 8.01
N LEU A 593 25.34 13.13 7.18
CA LEU A 593 26.17 12.70 6.06
C LEU A 593 27.48 13.48 6.06
N GLU A 594 28.59 12.86 6.41
CA GLU A 594 29.95 13.46 6.37
C GLU A 594 30.04 14.82 7.09
N GLY A 595 29.40 14.92 8.27
CA GLY A 595 29.35 16.15 9.07
C GLY A 595 28.36 17.21 8.55
N ARG A 596 27.54 16.86 7.58
CA ARG A 596 26.41 17.67 7.10
C ARG A 596 25.10 17.15 7.65
N MET A 597 24.19 18.03 8.00
CA MET A 597 22.83 17.67 8.39
C MET A 597 21.90 17.73 7.17
N ILE A 598 21.22 16.62 6.91
CA ILE A 598 20.20 16.51 5.86
C ILE A 598 18.84 16.42 6.54
N THR A 599 18.01 17.42 6.35
CA THR A 599 16.68 17.52 6.96
C THR A 599 15.59 17.29 5.91
N PHE A 600 14.64 16.40 6.23
CA PHE A 600 13.43 16.24 5.44
C PHE A 600 12.23 16.74 6.24
N LYS A 601 11.48 17.68 5.64
CA LYS A 601 10.20 18.15 6.17
C LYS A 601 9.08 17.56 5.35
N ASP A 602 8.18 16.85 6.01
CA ASP A 602 7.02 16.24 5.38
C ASP A 602 5.79 16.26 6.31
N VAL A 603 4.73 15.60 5.88
CA VAL A 603 3.52 15.40 6.69
C VAL A 603 3.30 13.90 6.91
N GLU A 604 2.78 13.54 8.08
CA GLU A 604 2.39 12.17 8.42
C GLU A 604 1.05 12.18 9.13
N CYS A 605 0.26 11.08 9.00
CA CYS A 605 -0.95 10.90 9.80
C CYS A 605 -0.57 10.21 11.11
N TYR A 606 -0.75 10.91 12.22
CA TYR A 606 -0.56 10.37 13.55
C TYR A 606 -1.89 10.07 14.22
N GLY A 607 -1.98 8.92 14.91
CA GLY A 607 -3.03 8.70 15.88
C GLY A 607 -2.79 9.48 17.17
N GLU A 608 -3.80 9.54 18.03
CA GLU A 608 -3.73 10.29 19.29
C GLU A 608 -2.57 9.87 20.20
N LEU A 609 -2.13 8.61 20.13
CA LEU A 609 -1.06 8.08 20.98
C LEU A 609 0.32 8.62 20.64
N LEU A 610 0.61 8.78 19.34
CA LEU A 610 1.88 9.35 18.90
C LEU A 610 1.98 10.84 19.29
N LYS A 611 0.86 11.51 19.53
CA LYS A 611 0.86 12.89 20.06
C LYS A 611 1.37 12.97 21.50
N GLU A 612 1.01 12.03 22.36
CA GLU A 612 1.42 12.01 23.77
C GLU A 612 2.92 11.68 23.94
N HIS A 613 3.52 10.97 22.98
CA HIS A 613 4.93 10.54 23.03
C HIS A 613 5.92 11.42 22.23
N LYS A 614 5.44 12.42 21.51
CA LYS A 614 6.29 13.32 20.69
C LYS A 614 7.38 14.05 21.44
N GLU A 615 7.18 14.30 22.73
CA GLU A 615 8.11 15.13 23.54
C GLU A 615 9.35 14.35 24.05
N SER A 616 9.39 13.01 23.94
CA SER A 616 10.44 12.18 24.54
C SER A 616 11.26 11.32 23.58
N ALA A 617 10.91 11.25 22.30
CA ALA A 617 11.57 10.33 21.36
C ALA A 617 12.83 10.94 20.74
N VAL A 618 13.95 10.78 21.40
CA VAL A 618 15.29 10.98 20.81
C VAL A 618 15.85 9.62 20.43
N TRP A 619 15.98 9.37 19.13
CA TRP A 619 16.62 8.16 18.61
C TRP A 619 18.13 8.39 18.52
N THR A 620 18.90 7.80 19.43
CA THR A 620 20.36 7.82 19.35
C THR A 620 20.85 6.45 18.88
N PHE A 621 21.34 6.37 17.66
CA PHE A 621 22.04 5.19 17.16
C PHE A 621 23.54 5.45 17.17
N PRO A 622 24.39 4.42 17.38
CA PRO A 622 25.82 4.60 17.24
C PRO A 622 26.15 5.11 15.83
N GLY A 623 26.46 6.40 15.71
CA GLY A 623 26.83 7.07 14.47
C GLY A 623 25.74 7.86 13.75
N THR A 624 24.49 7.88 14.25
CA THR A 624 23.43 8.76 13.72
C THR A 624 22.43 9.14 14.80
N THR A 625 22.00 10.38 14.80
CA THR A 625 20.94 10.87 15.69
C THR A 625 19.76 11.23 14.82
N VAL A 626 18.64 10.49 14.97
CA VAL A 626 17.37 10.87 14.36
C VAL A 626 16.58 11.61 15.43
N HIS A 627 16.39 12.92 15.23
CA HIS A 627 15.58 13.73 16.12
C HIS A 627 14.19 13.89 15.53
N HIS A 628 13.17 13.44 16.26
CA HIS A 628 11.80 13.83 16.02
C HIS A 628 11.53 15.11 16.82
N TYR A 629 11.40 16.23 16.15
CA TYR A 629 10.94 17.48 16.77
C TYR A 629 9.45 17.67 16.48
N SER A 630 8.70 17.99 17.51
CA SER A 630 7.29 18.44 17.45
C SER A 630 7.20 19.85 16.86
#